data_a3c5fa41a932cb847aae229d28d69f07
#
_entry.id   a3c5fa41a932cb847aae229d28d69f07
#
_cell.length_a   1.000
_cell.length_b   1.000
_cell.length_c   1.000
_cell.angle_alpha   90.00
_cell.angle_beta   90.00
_cell.angle_gamma   90.00
#
_symmetry.space_group_name_H-M   'P 1'
#
loop_
_entity.id
_entity.type
_entity.pdbx_description
1 polymer ?
#
loop_
_entity_poly.entity_id
_entity_poly.type
_entity_poly.pdbx_seq_one_letter_code
_entity_poly.pdbx_strand_id
1 'polypeptide(L)'
;MEKVILRTCAYSRKVNDRQTMFRVVKTPNHEIKIDLTYRLPGRGVYLSKDKEVIESAKKRHSLEKGLKVADCQSIYDELIKLLD
;
A
#
# COMPACT_ATOMS: atom_id res chain seq x y z
N MET A 1 12.68 -21.70 -8.12
CA MET A 1 11.76 -21.57 -6.98
C MET A 1 11.47 -20.12 -6.68
N GLU A 2 10.20 -19.77 -6.60
CA GLU A 2 9.82 -18.42 -6.25
C GLU A 2 10.05 -18.19 -4.76
N LYS A 3 10.68 -17.07 -4.45
CA LYS A 3 10.81 -16.65 -3.06
C LYS A 3 9.53 -15.98 -2.61
N VAL A 4 8.96 -16.48 -1.52
CA VAL A 4 7.86 -15.80 -0.86
C VAL A 4 8.46 -14.65 -0.05
N ILE A 5 8.01 -13.44 -0.34
CA ILE A 5 8.45 -12.25 0.41
C ILE A 5 7.30 -11.81 1.29
N LEU A 6 7.51 -11.85 2.59
CA LEU A 6 6.48 -11.48 3.56
C LEU A 6 6.56 -10.01 3.90
N ARG A 7 5.40 -9.36 3.99
CA ARG A 7 5.29 -7.97 4.39
C ARG A 7 4.10 -7.80 5.31
N THR A 8 4.11 -6.71 6.06
CA THR A 8 3.05 -6.40 7.02
C THR A 8 2.07 -5.40 6.43
N CYS A 9 0.78 -5.73 6.48
CA CYS A 9 -0.27 -4.80 6.06
C CYS A 9 -0.33 -3.62 7.03
N ALA A 10 -0.31 -2.40 6.49
CA ALA A 10 -0.29 -1.18 7.30
C ALA A 10 -1.54 -1.01 8.16
N TYR A 11 -2.67 -1.58 7.75
CA TYR A 11 -3.92 -1.47 8.49
C TYR A 11 -4.13 -2.65 9.44
N SER A 12 -4.15 -3.88 8.88
CA SER A 12 -4.49 -5.07 9.66
C SER A 12 -3.34 -5.57 10.53
N ARG A 13 -2.13 -5.15 10.23
CA ARG A 13 -0.90 -5.58 10.91
C ARG A 13 -0.59 -7.06 10.73
N LYS A 14 -1.30 -7.73 9.83
CA LYS A 14 -1.05 -9.12 9.49
C LYS A 14 0.11 -9.23 8.51
N VAL A 15 0.91 -10.27 8.67
CA VAL A 15 2.03 -10.57 7.79
C VAL A 15 1.57 -11.58 6.74
N ASN A 16 1.75 -11.24 5.47
CA ASN A 16 1.37 -12.09 4.35
C ASN A 16 2.34 -11.91 3.20
N ASP A 17 2.19 -12.77 2.17
CA ASP A 17 2.95 -12.64 0.94
C ASP A 17 2.65 -11.28 0.30
N ARG A 18 3.72 -10.55 -0.08
CA ARG A 18 3.55 -9.21 -0.69
C ARG A 18 2.68 -9.23 -1.94
N GLN A 19 2.60 -10.36 -2.65
CA GLN A 19 1.77 -10.47 -3.84
C GLN A 19 0.28 -10.40 -3.54
N THR A 20 -0.11 -10.61 -2.29
CA THR A 20 -1.49 -10.44 -1.84
C THR A 20 -1.77 -9.01 -1.38
N MET A 21 -0.82 -8.11 -1.59
CA MET A 21 -0.90 -6.72 -1.14
C MET A 21 -0.55 -5.75 -2.26
N PHE A 22 -1.11 -4.54 -2.16
CA PHE A 22 -0.64 -3.41 -2.95
C PHE A 22 0.53 -2.78 -2.23
N ARG A 23 1.51 -2.32 -3.00
CA ARG A 23 2.59 -1.50 -2.47
C ARG A 23 2.37 -0.07 -2.93
N VAL A 24 2.34 0.85 -1.97
CA VAL A 24 2.28 2.29 -2.26
C VAL A 24 3.60 2.87 -1.82
N VAL A 25 4.24 3.62 -2.69
CA VAL A 25 5.59 4.12 -2.46
C VAL A 25 5.63 5.64 -2.54
N LYS A 26 6.42 6.22 -1.64
CA LYS A 26 6.81 7.62 -1.73
C LYS A 26 8.21 7.65 -2.34
N THR A 27 8.30 8.13 -3.58
CA THR A 27 9.54 8.13 -4.33
C THR A 27 10.53 9.14 -3.75
N PRO A 28 11.83 9.06 -4.12
CA PRO A 28 12.80 10.09 -3.70
C PRO A 28 12.42 11.51 -4.12
N ASN A 29 11.59 11.65 -5.16
CA ASN A 29 11.08 12.95 -5.62
C ASN A 29 9.83 13.39 -4.86
N HIS A 30 9.47 12.70 -3.78
CA HIS A 30 8.29 12.96 -2.95
C HIS A 30 6.96 12.75 -3.67
N GLU A 31 6.94 11.92 -4.70
CA GLU A 31 5.71 11.53 -5.38
C GLU A 31 5.14 10.27 -4.74
N ILE A 32 3.81 10.18 -4.69
CA ILE A 32 3.14 8.99 -4.19
C ILE A 32 2.67 8.18 -5.38
N LYS A 33 3.10 6.93 -5.48
CA LYS A 33 2.76 6.05 -6.60
C LYS A 33 2.32 4.67 -6.11
N ILE A 34 1.43 4.05 -6.87
CA ILE A 34 1.07 2.64 -6.66
C ILE A 34 2.10 1.83 -7.43
N ASP A 35 2.85 0.99 -6.72
CA ASP A 35 3.94 0.19 -7.29
C ASP A 35 3.47 -1.23 -7.55
N LEU A 36 2.99 -1.50 -8.75
CA LEU A 36 2.51 -2.82 -9.13
C LEU A 36 3.64 -3.82 -9.38
N THR A 37 4.86 -3.33 -9.55
CA THR A 37 6.03 -4.19 -9.82
C THR A 37 6.85 -4.51 -8.59
N TYR A 38 6.57 -3.83 -7.48
CA TYR A 38 7.32 -3.95 -6.21
C TYR A 38 8.80 -3.55 -6.36
N ARG A 39 9.13 -2.70 -7.33
CA ARG A 39 10.51 -2.32 -7.67
C ARG A 39 10.83 -0.84 -7.56
N LEU A 40 9.82 0.01 -7.44
CA LEU A 40 10.08 1.46 -7.39
C LEU A 40 10.84 1.84 -6.12
N PRO A 41 11.86 2.70 -6.24
CA PRO A 41 12.64 3.13 -5.08
C PRO A 41 11.84 4.08 -4.18
N GLY A 42 12.18 4.08 -2.91
CA GLY A 42 11.58 4.96 -1.94
C GLY A 42 10.95 4.22 -0.78
N ARG A 43 10.22 4.96 0.05
CA ARG A 43 9.55 4.38 1.21
C ARG A 43 8.26 3.70 0.79
N GLY A 44 8.17 2.40 1.01
CA GLY A 44 7.00 1.62 0.64
C GLY A 44 6.14 1.23 1.83
N VAL A 45 4.83 1.21 1.61
CA VAL A 45 3.83 0.74 2.58
C VAL A 45 2.94 -0.26 1.87
N TYR A 46 2.64 -1.36 2.54
CA TYR A 46 1.82 -2.43 1.96
C TYR A 46 0.42 -2.41 2.53
N LEU A 47 -0.54 -2.74 1.70
CA LEU A 47 -1.95 -2.75 2.09
C LEU A 47 -2.64 -3.93 1.40
N SER A 48 -3.35 -4.75 2.16
CA SER A 48 -4.00 -5.96 1.63
C SER A 48 -4.94 -5.65 0.46
N LYS A 49 -4.96 -6.54 -0.53
CA LYS A 49 -5.88 -6.42 -1.68
C LYS A 49 -7.29 -6.82 -1.28
N ASP A 50 -7.89 -6.02 -0.42
CA ASP A 50 -9.19 -6.26 0.17
C ASP A 50 -9.89 -4.92 0.31
N LYS A 51 -11.07 -4.78 -0.32
CA LYS A 51 -11.82 -3.53 -0.33
C LYS A 51 -12.11 -3.01 1.08
N GLU A 52 -12.53 -3.88 1.98
CA GLU A 52 -12.84 -3.47 3.36
C GLU A 52 -11.59 -2.96 4.08
N VAL A 53 -10.46 -3.61 3.87
CA VAL A 53 -9.19 -3.18 4.46
C VAL A 53 -8.81 -1.81 3.92
N ILE A 54 -8.93 -1.61 2.60
CA ILE A 54 -8.56 -0.34 1.97
C ILE A 54 -9.47 0.79 2.46
N GLU A 55 -10.77 0.56 2.53
CA GLU A 55 -11.72 1.56 3.03
C GLU A 55 -11.46 1.91 4.49
N SER A 56 -11.17 0.92 5.31
CA SER A 56 -10.84 1.14 6.71
C SER A 56 -9.52 1.88 6.87
N ALA A 57 -8.53 1.52 6.04
CA ALA A 57 -7.23 2.20 6.04
C ALA A 57 -7.37 3.67 5.65
N LYS A 58 -8.29 3.98 4.71
CA LYS A 58 -8.58 5.35 4.32
C LYS A 58 -9.09 6.17 5.51
N LYS A 59 -10.01 5.60 6.27
CA LYS A 59 -10.57 6.26 7.46
C LYS A 59 -9.52 6.48 8.54
N ARG A 60 -8.57 5.56 8.65
CA ARG A 60 -7.52 5.61 9.67
C ARG A 60 -6.24 6.28 9.21
N HIS A 61 -6.19 6.74 7.95
CA HIS A 61 -5.01 7.37 7.37
C HIS A 61 -3.76 6.48 7.47
N SER A 62 -3.93 5.18 7.23
CA SER A 62 -2.83 4.21 7.37
C SER A 62 -1.66 4.47 6.42
N LEU A 63 -1.95 4.83 5.16
CA LEU A 63 -0.90 5.15 4.19
C LEU A 63 -0.19 6.45 4.56
N GLU A 64 -0.95 7.46 4.94
CA GLU A 64 -0.39 8.76 5.31
C GLU A 64 0.57 8.63 6.50
N LYS A 65 0.19 7.85 7.50
CA LYS A 65 1.04 7.59 8.65
C LYS A 65 2.31 6.82 8.28
N GLY A 66 2.15 5.79 7.44
CA GLY A 66 3.28 4.96 7.02
C GLY A 66 4.25 5.68 6.12
N LEU A 67 3.75 6.51 5.21
CA LEU A 67 4.56 7.26 4.25
C LEU A 67 4.98 8.63 4.79
N LYS A 68 4.44 9.04 5.92
CA LYS A 68 4.70 10.35 6.54
C LYS A 68 4.35 11.50 5.59
N VAL A 69 3.14 11.43 5.03
CA VAL A 69 2.61 12.45 4.14
C VAL A 69 1.26 12.95 4.66
N ALA A 70 0.82 14.11 4.16
CA ALA A 70 -0.39 14.75 4.65
C ALA A 70 -1.67 14.08 4.14
N ASP A 71 -1.69 13.63 2.87
CA ASP A 71 -2.91 13.16 2.24
C ASP A 71 -2.64 12.17 1.12
N CYS A 72 -3.34 11.02 1.16
CA CYS A 72 -3.30 9.99 0.12
C CYS A 72 -4.72 9.57 -0.28
N GLN A 73 -5.73 10.41 -0.09
CA GLN A 73 -7.13 10.00 -0.28
C GLN A 73 -7.40 9.44 -1.67
N SER A 74 -6.86 10.07 -2.71
CA SER A 74 -7.04 9.61 -4.08
C SER A 74 -6.39 8.24 -4.34
N ILE A 75 -5.33 7.93 -3.63
CA ILE A 75 -4.62 6.65 -3.79
C ILE A 75 -5.53 5.49 -3.35
N TYR A 76 -6.25 5.65 -2.24
CA TYR A 76 -7.17 4.60 -1.78
C TYR A 76 -8.23 4.30 -2.83
N ASP A 77 -8.77 5.34 -3.45
CA ASP A 77 -9.79 5.17 -4.49
C ASP A 77 -9.23 4.45 -5.71
N GLU A 78 -7.99 4.75 -6.09
CA GLU A 78 -7.31 4.06 -7.18
C GLU A 78 -7.07 2.59 -6.86
N LEU A 79 -6.68 2.28 -5.62
CA LEU A 79 -6.48 0.89 -5.20
C LEU A 79 -7.78 0.10 -5.28
N ILE A 80 -8.90 0.70 -4.88
CA ILE A 80 -10.20 0.04 -4.95
C ILE A 80 -10.57 -0.25 -6.41
N LYS A 81 -10.29 0.68 -7.30
CA LYS A 81 -10.53 0.48 -8.74
C LYS A 81 -9.72 -0.69 -9.30
N LEU A 82 -8.52 -0.88 -8.81
CA LEU A 82 -7.67 -1.99 -9.26
C LEU A 82 -8.19 -3.36 -8.84
N LEU A 83 -9.08 -3.41 -7.85
CA LEU A 83 -9.71 -4.65 -7.40
C LEU A 83 -10.89 -5.07 -8.28
N ASP A 84 -11.44 -4.16 -9.03
CA ASP A 84 -12.61 -4.41 -9.89
C ASP A 84 -12.23 -5.04 -11.23
#